data_1b4df4322c4dd3fb587afd1c7274805f
#
_entry.id   1b4df4322c4dd3fb587afd1c7274805f
#
_cell.length_a   1.000
_cell.length_b   1.000
_cell.length_c   1.000
_cell.angle_alpha   90.00
_cell.angle_beta   90.00
_cell.angle_gamma   90.00
#
_symmetry.space_group_name_H-M   'P 1'
#
loop_
_entity.id
_entity.type
_entity.pdbx_description
1 polymer ?
#
loop_
_entity_poly.entity_id
_entity_poly.type
_entity_poly.pdbx_seq_one_letter_code
_entity_poly.pdbx_strand_id
1 'polypeptide(L)'
;VCASISKRPDLRPLAALLDEKGDEIFRDADSIALEIDMDKELVKRVFAYARKYGKAVYAVVSNMSIAVERRDFLQQTSCFVCNLQEAGILFSDDYSEKTPAEMEELLRLKVRSARIPRMIVTMGEQGAVYAEMDGESGICPATRVEVQDTTGAGDAFFAGATIGLTYGKTLGQSCAIGSRLAASVICTSSNVCPRFLPEEFELDVAVTE
;
A
#
# COMPACT_ATOMS: atom_id res chain seq x y z
N VAL A 1 6.55 -14.14 15.40
CA VAL A 1 7.00 -13.08 16.32
C VAL A 1 6.05 -13.07 17.49
N CYS A 2 6.56 -13.31 18.72
CA CYS A 2 5.72 -13.36 19.94
C CYS A 2 5.53 -11.98 20.59
N ALA A 3 6.44 -11.04 20.35
CA ALA A 3 6.38 -9.68 20.87
C ALA A 3 7.23 -8.74 19.99
N SER A 4 6.80 -7.50 19.84
CA SER A 4 7.56 -6.44 19.19
C SER A 4 7.63 -5.23 20.10
N ILE A 5 8.82 -4.66 20.26
CA ILE A 5 9.04 -3.42 20.98
C ILE A 5 9.59 -2.42 19.98
N SER A 6 8.84 -1.36 19.72
CA SER A 6 9.27 -0.29 18.83
C SER A 6 9.24 1.07 19.52
N LYS A 7 10.25 1.89 19.26
CA LYS A 7 10.28 3.29 19.67
C LYS A 7 9.82 4.15 18.50
N ARG A 8 8.74 4.90 18.68
CA ARG A 8 8.29 5.86 17.67
C ARG A 8 9.35 6.94 17.45
N PRO A 9 9.68 7.29 16.21
CA PRO A 9 10.60 8.38 15.92
C PRO A 9 10.00 9.73 16.34
N ASP A 10 10.87 10.72 16.51
CA ASP A 10 10.42 12.10 16.66
C ASP A 10 10.00 12.64 15.30
N LEU A 11 8.72 12.95 15.13
CA LEU A 11 8.14 13.44 13.89
C LEU A 11 8.13 14.97 13.76
N ARG A 12 8.62 15.71 14.78
CA ARG A 12 8.71 17.19 14.73
C ARG A 12 9.54 17.70 13.54
N PRO A 13 10.66 17.08 13.15
CA PRO A 13 11.39 17.51 11.96
C PRO A 13 10.57 17.37 10.67
N LEU A 14 9.77 16.30 10.55
CA LEU A 14 8.87 16.10 9.41
C LEU A 14 7.75 17.16 9.40
N ALA A 15 7.17 17.47 10.56
CA ALA A 15 6.18 18.53 10.69
C ALA A 15 6.74 19.90 10.24
N ALA A 16 7.96 20.24 10.70
CA ALA A 16 8.63 21.48 10.31
C ALA A 16 8.94 21.52 8.80
N LEU A 17 9.37 20.41 8.22
CA LEU A 17 9.60 20.32 6.77
C LEU A 17 8.31 20.55 5.97
N LEU A 18 7.18 19.99 6.43
CA LEU A 18 5.88 20.23 5.79
C LEU A 18 5.43 21.71 5.93
N ASP A 19 5.77 22.39 7.04
CA ASP A 19 5.47 23.80 7.21
C ASP A 19 6.31 24.67 6.25
N GLU A 20 7.58 24.33 6.06
CA GLU A 20 8.50 25.09 5.25
C GLU A 20 8.36 24.81 3.75
N LYS A 21 8.24 23.54 3.36
CA LYS A 21 8.35 23.09 1.97
C LYS A 21 7.17 22.23 1.47
N GLY A 22 6.11 22.09 2.26
CA GLY A 22 4.98 21.22 1.90
C GLY A 22 4.36 21.58 0.54
N ASP A 23 4.22 22.87 0.24
CA ASP A 23 3.67 23.33 -1.05
C ASP A 23 4.56 22.95 -2.25
N GLU A 24 5.87 23.04 -2.11
CA GLU A 24 6.83 22.65 -3.14
C GLU A 24 6.81 21.13 -3.34
N ILE A 25 6.99 20.36 -2.24
CA ILE A 25 7.05 18.90 -2.27
C ILE A 25 5.80 18.31 -2.92
N PHE A 26 4.62 18.74 -2.49
CA PHE A 26 3.38 18.15 -2.99
C PHE A 26 2.99 18.63 -4.38
N ARG A 27 3.43 19.82 -4.81
CA ARG A 27 3.24 20.27 -6.17
C ARG A 27 4.03 19.42 -7.16
N ASP A 28 5.27 19.12 -6.83
CA ASP A 28 6.23 18.48 -7.72
C ASP A 28 6.19 16.94 -7.68
N ALA A 29 5.50 16.36 -6.68
CA ALA A 29 5.32 14.92 -6.59
C ALA A 29 4.32 14.40 -7.64
N ASP A 30 4.54 13.20 -8.18
CA ASP A 30 3.55 12.50 -9.03
C ASP A 30 2.45 11.86 -8.19
N SER A 31 2.82 11.24 -7.08
CA SER A 31 1.93 10.60 -6.11
C SER A 31 2.55 10.60 -4.72
N ILE A 32 1.78 10.18 -3.72
CA ILE A 32 2.20 10.16 -2.32
C ILE A 32 2.09 8.73 -1.79
N ALA A 33 3.22 8.16 -1.37
CA ALA A 33 3.26 6.92 -0.59
C ALA A 33 3.22 7.28 0.90
N LEU A 34 2.26 6.74 1.65
CA LEU A 34 1.98 7.15 3.02
C LEU A 34 1.87 5.95 3.96
N GLU A 35 2.67 5.94 5.02
CA GLU A 35 2.42 5.12 6.21
C GLU A 35 1.41 5.85 7.11
N ILE A 36 0.20 5.31 7.27
CA ILE A 36 -0.87 5.98 8.03
C ILE A 36 -0.61 6.01 9.54
N ASP A 37 0.14 5.06 10.09
CA ASP A 37 0.35 4.95 11.53
C ASP A 37 1.45 5.89 12.08
N MET A 38 1.72 6.99 11.43
CA MET A 38 2.68 8.00 11.91
C MET A 38 2.10 8.83 13.06
N ASP A 39 1.39 9.87 12.71
CA ASP A 39 0.76 10.83 13.62
C ASP A 39 -0.49 11.40 12.94
N LYS A 40 -1.60 11.48 13.68
CA LYS A 40 -2.90 11.88 13.11
C LYS A 40 -2.89 13.29 12.49
N GLU A 41 -2.18 14.23 13.10
CA GLU A 41 -2.13 15.59 12.59
C GLU A 41 -1.25 15.69 11.35
N LEU A 42 -0.13 14.96 11.30
CA LEU A 42 0.68 14.86 10.09
C LEU A 42 -0.10 14.20 8.95
N VAL A 43 -0.80 13.11 9.22
CA VAL A 43 -1.64 12.43 8.20
C VAL A 43 -2.71 13.38 7.65
N LYS A 44 -3.40 14.14 8.51
CA LYS A 44 -4.37 15.16 8.05
C LYS A 44 -3.72 16.20 7.14
N ARG A 45 -2.51 16.67 7.48
CA ARG A 45 -1.77 17.64 6.68
C ARG A 45 -1.38 17.07 5.32
N VAL A 46 -0.89 15.82 5.28
CA VAL A 46 -0.60 15.12 4.02
C VAL A 46 -1.84 15.07 3.13
N PHE A 47 -3.00 14.64 3.66
CA PHE A 47 -4.25 14.64 2.89
C PHE A 47 -4.70 16.04 2.46
N ALA A 48 -4.46 17.08 3.27
CA ALA A 48 -4.78 18.45 2.89
C ALA A 48 -3.93 18.92 1.71
N TYR A 49 -2.62 18.68 1.72
CA TYR A 49 -1.73 18.96 0.60
C TYR A 49 -2.07 18.13 -0.63
N ALA A 50 -2.30 16.83 -0.47
CA ALA A 50 -2.68 15.95 -1.57
C ALA A 50 -3.94 16.46 -2.29
N ARG A 51 -4.98 16.85 -1.55
CA ARG A 51 -6.18 17.47 -2.13
C ARG A 51 -5.87 18.81 -2.82
N LYS A 52 -5.06 19.67 -2.20
CA LYS A 52 -4.69 20.98 -2.75
C LYS A 52 -4.02 20.85 -4.13
N TYR A 53 -3.18 19.82 -4.29
CA TYR A 53 -2.40 19.61 -5.53
C TYR A 53 -2.93 18.47 -6.40
N GLY A 54 -4.09 17.88 -6.08
CA GLY A 54 -4.71 16.81 -6.85
C GLY A 54 -3.88 15.52 -6.91
N LYS A 55 -3.11 15.20 -5.85
CA LYS A 55 -2.20 14.06 -5.85
C LYS A 55 -2.88 12.81 -5.29
N ALA A 56 -2.64 11.67 -5.95
CA ALA A 56 -3.05 10.37 -5.45
C ALA A 56 -2.27 10.02 -4.18
N VAL A 57 -2.96 9.44 -3.17
CA VAL A 57 -2.34 8.95 -1.94
C VAL A 57 -2.50 7.44 -1.89
N TYR A 58 -1.40 6.72 -1.90
CA TYR A 58 -1.35 5.28 -1.70
C TYR A 58 -0.87 5.01 -0.29
N ALA A 59 -1.58 4.17 0.44
CA ALA A 59 -1.35 4.03 1.87
C ALA A 59 -1.14 2.58 2.30
N VAL A 60 -0.28 2.41 3.28
CA VAL A 60 0.01 1.17 4.00
C VAL A 60 -0.04 1.44 5.51
N VAL A 61 -0.09 0.40 6.31
CA VAL A 61 -0.04 0.48 7.77
C VAL A 61 0.99 -0.49 8.32
N SER A 62 1.66 -0.08 9.40
CA SER A 62 2.46 -0.98 10.25
C SER A 62 1.67 -1.38 11.51
N ASN A 63 0.71 -0.56 11.91
CA ASN A 63 -0.12 -0.76 13.09
C ASN A 63 -1.53 -0.25 12.79
N MET A 64 -2.53 -1.08 13.02
CA MET A 64 -3.92 -0.80 12.67
C MET A 64 -4.61 0.22 13.58
N SER A 65 -3.98 0.71 14.66
CA SER A 65 -4.63 1.57 15.66
C SER A 65 -5.23 2.83 15.05
N ILE A 66 -4.47 3.56 14.23
CA ILE A 66 -4.96 4.78 13.57
C ILE A 66 -5.97 4.43 12.46
N ALA A 67 -5.71 3.41 11.66
CA ALA A 67 -6.60 3.02 10.58
C ALA A 67 -8.00 2.61 11.09
N VAL A 68 -8.08 1.90 12.20
CA VAL A 68 -9.36 1.51 12.84
C VAL A 68 -10.06 2.72 13.45
N GLU A 69 -9.33 3.59 14.14
CA GLU A 69 -9.90 4.79 14.79
C GLU A 69 -10.31 5.86 13.75
N ARG A 70 -9.56 5.97 12.66
CA ARG A 70 -9.70 7.02 11.64
C ARG A 70 -9.98 6.41 10.26
N ARG A 71 -11.08 5.67 10.16
CA ARG A 71 -11.54 5.10 8.88
C ARG A 71 -11.76 6.15 7.79
N ASP A 72 -12.02 7.39 8.17
CA ASP A 72 -12.11 8.53 7.27
C ASP A 72 -10.78 8.81 6.52
N PHE A 73 -9.63 8.40 7.06
CA PHE A 73 -8.37 8.48 6.34
C PHE A 73 -8.33 7.48 5.18
N LEU A 74 -8.81 6.25 5.39
CA LEU A 74 -8.85 5.23 4.34
C LEU A 74 -9.74 5.65 3.16
N GLN A 75 -10.83 6.35 3.46
CA GLN A 75 -11.75 6.89 2.43
C GLN A 75 -11.11 8.01 1.58
N GLN A 76 -10.02 8.61 2.04
CA GLN A 76 -9.27 9.65 1.34
C GLN A 76 -8.07 9.09 0.57
N THR A 77 -7.75 7.81 0.73
CA THR A 77 -6.68 7.16 -0.03
C THR A 77 -7.14 6.86 -1.46
N SER A 78 -6.21 6.89 -2.40
CA SER A 78 -6.45 6.39 -3.76
C SER A 78 -6.34 4.87 -3.83
N CYS A 79 -5.52 4.28 -2.95
CA CYS A 79 -5.45 2.83 -2.72
C CYS A 79 -4.89 2.57 -1.32
N PHE A 80 -5.47 1.61 -0.60
CA PHE A 80 -4.99 1.14 0.69
C PHE A 80 -4.51 -0.30 0.57
N VAL A 81 -3.31 -0.58 1.08
CA VAL A 81 -2.70 -1.91 1.05
C VAL A 81 -2.50 -2.40 2.48
N CYS A 82 -2.90 -3.62 2.75
CA CYS A 82 -2.69 -4.29 4.04
C CYS A 82 -2.56 -5.81 3.85
N ASN A 83 -2.18 -6.51 4.90
CA ASN A 83 -2.21 -7.98 4.89
C ASN A 83 -3.55 -8.54 5.39
N LEU A 84 -3.70 -9.87 5.31
CA LEU A 84 -4.93 -10.56 5.69
C LEU A 84 -5.31 -10.34 7.16
N GLN A 85 -4.34 -10.35 8.07
CA GLN A 85 -4.57 -10.11 9.50
C GLN A 85 -5.02 -8.66 9.75
N GLU A 86 -4.39 -7.70 9.10
CA GLU A 86 -4.75 -6.28 9.18
C GLU A 86 -6.15 -6.01 8.63
N ALA A 87 -6.52 -6.67 7.53
CA ALA A 87 -7.88 -6.61 6.99
C ALA A 87 -8.90 -7.16 7.99
N GLY A 88 -8.58 -8.26 8.68
CA GLY A 88 -9.41 -8.82 9.75
C GLY A 88 -9.61 -7.83 10.90
N ILE A 89 -8.56 -7.17 11.36
CA ILE A 89 -8.64 -6.13 12.38
C ILE A 89 -9.51 -4.96 11.91
N LEU A 90 -9.29 -4.49 10.67
CA LEU A 90 -10.04 -3.35 10.11
C LEU A 90 -11.55 -3.61 10.05
N PHE A 91 -11.93 -4.79 9.66
CA PHE A 91 -13.34 -5.17 9.48
C PHE A 91 -13.94 -5.93 10.66
N SER A 92 -13.15 -6.13 11.75
CA SER A 92 -13.56 -6.86 12.97
C SER A 92 -14.07 -8.27 12.66
N ASP A 93 -13.29 -8.99 11.87
CA ASP A 93 -13.62 -10.31 11.34
C ASP A 93 -12.34 -11.19 11.30
N ASP A 94 -12.47 -12.52 11.17
CA ASP A 94 -11.34 -13.44 11.02
C ASP A 94 -11.28 -13.97 9.60
N TYR A 95 -10.19 -13.67 8.92
CA TYR A 95 -9.95 -14.09 7.54
C TYR A 95 -8.84 -15.13 7.39
N SER A 96 -8.30 -15.64 8.49
CA SER A 96 -7.12 -16.55 8.49
C SER A 96 -7.31 -17.81 7.64
N GLU A 97 -8.53 -18.33 7.59
CA GLU A 97 -8.88 -19.55 6.84
C GLU A 97 -9.48 -19.27 5.45
N LYS A 98 -9.53 -18.01 5.02
CA LYS A 98 -10.15 -17.66 3.75
C LYS A 98 -9.24 -17.98 2.57
N THR A 99 -9.82 -18.59 1.56
CA THR A 99 -9.19 -18.75 0.26
C THR A 99 -9.15 -17.40 -0.48
N PRO A 100 -8.26 -17.23 -1.47
CA PRO A 100 -8.25 -16.01 -2.29
C PRO A 100 -9.60 -15.70 -2.95
N ALA A 101 -10.34 -16.72 -3.40
CA ALA A 101 -11.65 -16.53 -4.04
C ALA A 101 -12.70 -16.01 -3.04
N GLU A 102 -12.77 -16.59 -1.84
CA GLU A 102 -13.66 -16.11 -0.78
C GLU A 102 -13.29 -14.70 -0.32
N MET A 103 -11.97 -14.42 -0.23
CA MET A 103 -11.50 -13.12 0.21
C MET A 103 -11.75 -12.04 -0.85
N GLU A 104 -11.62 -12.35 -2.14
CA GLU A 104 -11.95 -11.42 -3.23
C GLU A 104 -13.42 -11.01 -3.19
N GLU A 105 -14.34 -11.99 -3.06
CA GLU A 105 -15.77 -11.71 -2.96
C GLU A 105 -16.11 -10.84 -1.73
N LEU A 106 -15.52 -11.17 -0.58
CA LEU A 106 -15.67 -10.38 0.65
C LEU A 106 -15.11 -8.97 0.48
N LEU A 107 -13.90 -8.82 -0.07
CA LEU A 107 -13.25 -7.53 -0.23
C LEU A 107 -14.09 -6.59 -1.10
N ARG A 108 -14.67 -7.10 -2.19
CA ARG A 108 -15.57 -6.35 -3.06
C ARG A 108 -16.77 -5.75 -2.32
N LEU A 109 -17.31 -6.47 -1.34
CA LEU A 109 -18.40 -5.96 -0.49
C LEU A 109 -17.89 -4.98 0.57
N LYS A 110 -16.74 -5.28 1.18
CA LYS A 110 -16.16 -4.46 2.26
C LYS A 110 -15.70 -3.08 1.77
N VAL A 111 -15.05 -2.98 0.61
CA VAL A 111 -14.62 -1.68 0.05
C VAL A 111 -15.81 -0.75 -0.20
N ARG A 112 -16.93 -1.28 -0.71
CA ARG A 112 -18.18 -0.53 -0.92
C ARG A 112 -18.80 -0.06 0.38
N SER A 113 -18.97 -0.97 1.35
CA SER A 113 -19.59 -0.64 2.63
C SER A 113 -18.75 0.35 3.46
N ALA A 114 -17.42 0.23 3.40
CA ALA A 114 -16.50 1.13 4.08
C ALA A 114 -16.17 2.41 3.29
N ARG A 115 -16.61 2.52 2.02
CA ARG A 115 -16.29 3.60 1.09
C ARG A 115 -14.79 3.80 0.90
N ILE A 116 -14.04 2.70 0.80
CA ILE A 116 -12.61 2.72 0.49
C ILE A 116 -12.48 2.64 -1.04
N PRO A 117 -11.87 3.63 -1.72
CA PRO A 117 -11.85 3.67 -3.18
C PRO A 117 -11.23 2.45 -3.83
N ARG A 118 -10.05 2.04 -3.37
CA ARG A 118 -9.33 0.83 -3.79
C ARG A 118 -8.62 0.19 -2.61
N MET A 119 -8.60 -1.13 -2.57
CA MET A 119 -7.92 -1.88 -1.53
C MET A 119 -7.25 -3.13 -2.09
N ILE A 120 -6.06 -3.42 -1.58
CA ILE A 120 -5.32 -4.65 -1.86
C ILE A 120 -5.06 -5.34 -0.52
N VAL A 121 -5.32 -6.65 -0.46
CA VAL A 121 -5.02 -7.48 0.70
C VAL A 121 -4.02 -8.55 0.28
N THR A 122 -2.81 -8.50 0.85
CA THR A 122 -1.79 -9.53 0.62
C THR A 122 -2.06 -10.75 1.48
N MET A 123 -1.88 -11.95 0.90
CA MET A 123 -2.19 -13.25 1.49
C MET A 123 -0.97 -14.19 1.51
N GLY A 124 0.23 -13.60 1.59
CA GLY A 124 1.50 -14.35 1.59
C GLY A 124 1.69 -15.21 0.34
N GLU A 125 1.94 -16.49 0.52
CA GLU A 125 2.14 -17.44 -0.59
C GLU A 125 0.90 -17.66 -1.48
N GLN A 126 -0.28 -17.27 -1.01
CA GLN A 126 -1.52 -17.31 -1.78
C GLN A 126 -1.66 -16.10 -2.72
N GLY A 127 -0.75 -15.12 -2.66
CA GLY A 127 -0.76 -13.93 -3.50
C GLY A 127 -1.44 -12.73 -2.86
N ALA A 128 -2.31 -12.06 -3.62
CA ALA A 128 -3.07 -10.93 -3.15
C ALA A 128 -4.46 -10.90 -3.80
N VAL A 129 -5.40 -10.30 -3.12
CA VAL A 129 -6.71 -9.96 -3.68
C VAL A 129 -6.87 -8.45 -3.72
N TYR A 130 -7.60 -7.95 -4.70
CA TYR A 130 -7.82 -6.52 -4.85
C TYR A 130 -9.26 -6.21 -5.26
N ALA A 131 -9.73 -5.05 -4.87
CA ALA A 131 -11.04 -4.55 -5.25
C ALA A 131 -11.07 -3.03 -5.33
N GLU A 132 -11.78 -2.52 -6.32
CA GLU A 132 -12.21 -1.12 -6.43
C GLU A 132 -13.67 -0.99 -5.98
N MET A 133 -14.01 0.11 -5.35
CA MET A 133 -15.36 0.38 -4.85
C MET A 133 -16.41 0.32 -5.97
N ASP A 134 -16.10 0.91 -7.13
CA ASP A 134 -16.98 0.99 -8.29
C ASP A 134 -16.33 0.44 -9.57
N GLY A 135 -15.37 -0.46 -9.44
CA GLY A 135 -14.58 -0.98 -10.56
C GLY A 135 -14.27 -2.47 -10.48
N GLU A 136 -13.06 -2.81 -10.90
CA GLU A 136 -12.58 -4.19 -10.97
C GLU A 136 -12.31 -4.78 -9.59
N SER A 137 -12.39 -6.10 -9.52
CA SER A 137 -11.86 -6.91 -8.43
C SER A 137 -11.20 -8.16 -9.00
N GLY A 138 -10.31 -8.77 -8.25
CA GLY A 138 -9.65 -9.98 -8.71
C GLY A 138 -8.59 -10.50 -7.77
N ILE A 139 -7.92 -11.55 -8.25
CA ILE A 139 -6.87 -12.28 -7.55
C ILE A 139 -5.57 -12.13 -8.34
N CYS A 140 -4.50 -11.74 -7.65
CA CYS A 140 -3.15 -11.73 -8.19
C CYS A 140 -2.38 -12.91 -7.55
N PRO A 141 -2.00 -13.93 -8.30
CA PRO A 141 -1.24 -15.05 -7.74
C PRO A 141 0.15 -14.60 -7.28
N ALA A 142 0.70 -15.27 -6.25
CA ALA A 142 2.07 -15.03 -5.82
C ALA A 142 3.07 -15.45 -6.92
N THR A 143 4.12 -14.66 -7.09
CA THR A 143 5.28 -15.06 -7.89
C THR A 143 6.06 -16.13 -7.12
N ARG A 144 6.14 -17.35 -7.66
CA ARG A 144 6.81 -18.47 -7.01
C ARG A 144 8.32 -18.34 -7.10
N VAL A 145 8.97 -18.40 -5.96
CA VAL A 145 10.43 -18.28 -5.81
C VAL A 145 10.91 -19.13 -4.64
N GLU A 146 12.21 -19.37 -4.58
CA GLU A 146 12.84 -19.95 -3.40
C GLU A 146 13.01 -18.87 -2.33
N VAL A 147 12.33 -19.03 -1.20
CA VAL A 147 12.28 -18.03 -0.13
C VAL A 147 13.49 -18.17 0.78
N GLN A 148 14.25 -17.08 0.97
CA GLN A 148 15.33 -16.97 1.95
C GLN A 148 14.88 -16.25 3.21
N ASP A 149 14.23 -15.08 3.06
CA ASP A 149 13.70 -14.29 4.16
C ASP A 149 12.44 -13.54 3.67
N THR A 150 11.39 -13.53 4.48
CA THR A 150 10.14 -12.83 4.15
C THR A 150 10.11 -11.38 4.61
N THR A 151 11.15 -10.91 5.31
CA THR A 151 11.25 -9.53 5.80
C THR A 151 11.28 -8.54 4.64
N GLY A 152 10.44 -7.51 4.69
CA GLY A 152 10.35 -6.49 3.64
C GLY A 152 9.47 -6.87 2.43
N ALA A 153 8.91 -8.09 2.39
CA ALA A 153 8.02 -8.51 1.30
C ALA A 153 6.80 -7.59 1.15
N GLY A 154 6.16 -7.24 2.27
CA GLY A 154 5.00 -6.35 2.28
C GLY A 154 5.34 -4.94 1.78
N ASP A 155 6.47 -4.39 2.23
CA ASP A 155 6.95 -3.07 1.81
C ASP A 155 7.29 -3.05 0.32
N ALA A 156 7.97 -4.09 -0.17
CA ALA A 156 8.29 -4.25 -1.59
C ALA A 156 7.02 -4.41 -2.44
N PHE A 157 6.05 -5.19 -1.98
CA PHE A 157 4.75 -5.30 -2.65
C PHE A 157 4.06 -3.94 -2.75
N PHE A 158 3.98 -3.21 -1.62
CA PHE A 158 3.38 -1.88 -1.58
C PHE A 158 4.11 -0.91 -2.52
N ALA A 159 5.45 -0.89 -2.51
CA ALA A 159 6.23 -0.05 -3.41
C ALA A 159 5.93 -0.35 -4.89
N GLY A 160 5.94 -1.64 -5.28
CA GLY A 160 5.63 -2.04 -6.66
C GLY A 160 4.21 -1.70 -7.09
N ALA A 161 3.23 -1.95 -6.23
CA ALA A 161 1.83 -1.60 -6.50
C ALA A 161 1.65 -0.07 -6.63
N THR A 162 2.29 0.71 -5.76
CA THR A 162 2.28 2.18 -5.80
C THR A 162 2.89 2.71 -7.09
N ILE A 163 4.04 2.18 -7.51
CA ILE A 163 4.67 2.53 -8.78
C ILE A 163 3.73 2.23 -9.95
N GLY A 164 3.18 1.02 -10.03
CA GLY A 164 2.25 0.65 -11.08
C GLY A 164 1.07 1.62 -11.20
N LEU A 165 0.42 1.95 -10.08
CA LEU A 165 -0.68 2.89 -10.02
C LEU A 165 -0.26 4.32 -10.42
N THR A 166 0.95 4.75 -10.05
CA THR A 166 1.50 6.07 -10.43
C THR A 166 1.70 6.17 -11.93
N TYR A 167 2.13 5.08 -12.57
CA TYR A 167 2.25 5.00 -14.04
C TYR A 167 0.95 4.64 -14.76
N GLY A 168 -0.20 4.74 -14.09
CA GLY A 168 -1.52 4.58 -14.71
C GLY A 168 -1.89 3.13 -15.06
N LYS A 169 -1.22 2.12 -14.48
CA LYS A 169 -1.59 0.71 -14.65
C LYS A 169 -2.89 0.42 -13.91
N THR A 170 -3.64 -0.59 -14.36
CA THR A 170 -4.82 -1.07 -13.64
C THR A 170 -4.45 -1.60 -12.26
N LEU A 171 -5.43 -1.78 -11.38
CA LEU A 171 -5.17 -2.30 -10.03
C LEU A 171 -4.59 -3.71 -10.09
N GLY A 172 -5.09 -4.58 -10.97
CA GLY A 172 -4.56 -5.92 -11.18
C GLY A 172 -3.13 -5.94 -11.72
N GLN A 173 -2.80 -5.08 -12.71
CA GLN A 173 -1.44 -4.94 -13.22
C GLN A 173 -0.48 -4.43 -12.13
N SER A 174 -0.92 -3.48 -11.32
CA SER A 174 -0.14 -2.93 -10.21
C SER A 174 0.12 -3.98 -9.13
N CYS A 175 -0.86 -4.84 -8.82
CA CYS A 175 -0.66 -6.01 -7.95
C CYS A 175 0.40 -6.97 -8.51
N ALA A 176 0.41 -7.22 -9.82
CA ALA A 176 1.41 -8.08 -10.45
C ALA A 176 2.82 -7.50 -10.33
N ILE A 177 3.00 -6.19 -10.49
CA ILE A 177 4.28 -5.50 -10.25
C ILE A 177 4.69 -5.65 -8.77
N GLY A 178 3.76 -5.42 -7.84
CA GLY A 178 3.99 -5.62 -6.40
C GLY A 178 4.43 -7.04 -6.06
N SER A 179 3.75 -8.06 -6.63
CA SER A 179 4.09 -9.47 -6.43
C SER A 179 5.51 -9.80 -6.92
N ARG A 180 5.92 -9.27 -8.08
CA ARG A 180 7.27 -9.48 -8.64
C ARG A 180 8.34 -8.78 -7.78
N LEU A 181 8.08 -7.56 -7.29
CA LEU A 181 9.00 -6.87 -6.39
C LEU A 181 9.14 -7.60 -5.06
N ALA A 182 8.05 -8.02 -4.44
CA ALA A 182 8.07 -8.82 -3.23
C ALA A 182 8.90 -10.11 -3.43
N ALA A 183 8.68 -10.82 -4.54
CA ALA A 183 9.44 -12.01 -4.89
C ALA A 183 10.94 -11.72 -5.02
N SER A 184 11.35 -10.60 -5.61
CA SER A 184 12.76 -10.22 -5.75
C SER A 184 13.45 -9.97 -4.42
N VAL A 185 12.69 -9.49 -3.41
CA VAL A 185 13.22 -9.25 -2.06
C VAL A 185 13.37 -10.55 -1.29
N ILE A 186 12.35 -11.40 -1.28
CA ILE A 186 12.36 -12.64 -0.48
C ILE A 186 13.33 -13.72 -0.99
N CYS A 187 13.84 -13.59 -2.21
CA CYS A 187 14.90 -14.45 -2.77
C CYS A 187 16.30 -14.11 -2.26
N THR A 188 16.48 -13.06 -1.50
CA THR A 188 17.78 -12.59 -1.04
C THR A 188 17.81 -12.46 0.48
N SER A 189 19.01 -12.35 1.05
CA SER A 189 19.18 -12.02 2.48
C SER A 189 19.05 -10.51 2.74
N SER A 190 18.84 -9.72 1.70
CA SER A 190 18.58 -8.27 1.80
C SER A 190 17.06 -8.02 1.84
N ASN A 191 16.61 -7.18 2.74
CA ASN A 191 15.20 -6.81 2.85
C ASN A 191 14.79 -5.65 1.93
N VAL A 192 15.58 -5.38 0.89
CA VAL A 192 15.31 -4.38 -0.14
C VAL A 192 15.45 -5.00 -1.53
N CYS A 193 14.72 -4.47 -2.49
CA CYS A 193 14.84 -4.90 -3.89
C CYS A 193 16.26 -4.63 -4.39
N PRO A 194 17.00 -5.65 -4.86
CA PRO A 194 18.38 -5.48 -5.30
C PRO A 194 18.50 -4.61 -6.54
N ARG A 195 17.48 -4.61 -7.39
CA ARG A 195 17.41 -3.82 -8.61
C ARG A 195 15.97 -3.64 -9.07
N PHE A 196 15.63 -2.41 -9.42
CA PHE A 196 14.39 -2.09 -10.11
C PHE A 196 14.68 -1.40 -11.43
N LEU A 197 14.28 -2.00 -12.53
CA LEU A 197 14.35 -1.40 -13.87
C LEU A 197 12.91 -1.25 -14.40
N PRO A 198 12.45 -0.02 -14.65
CA PRO A 198 11.08 0.27 -15.11
C PRO A 198 10.68 -0.54 -16.34
N GLU A 199 11.61 -0.74 -17.29
CA GLU A 199 11.36 -1.45 -18.53
C GLU A 199 10.96 -2.93 -18.32
N GLU A 200 11.47 -3.57 -17.27
CA GLU A 200 11.15 -4.96 -16.92
C GLU A 200 9.68 -5.09 -16.43
N PHE A 201 9.06 -3.98 -16.08
CA PHE A 201 7.69 -3.90 -15.59
C PHE A 201 6.74 -3.22 -16.60
N GLU A 202 7.19 -3.01 -17.83
CA GLU A 202 6.42 -2.33 -18.88
C GLU A 202 5.95 -0.92 -18.44
N LEU A 203 6.80 -0.24 -17.69
CA LEU A 203 6.57 1.13 -17.28
C LEU A 203 7.25 2.06 -18.29
N ASP A 204 6.45 2.73 -19.10
CA ASP A 204 6.95 3.79 -19.98
C ASP A 204 7.37 4.97 -19.10
N VAL A 205 8.68 5.11 -18.92
CA VAL A 205 9.25 6.32 -18.34
C VAL A 205 9.13 7.39 -19.41
N ALA A 206 8.15 8.25 -19.29
CA ALA A 206 8.14 9.48 -20.09
C ALA A 206 9.42 10.25 -19.71
N VAL A 207 10.41 10.19 -20.59
CA VAL A 207 11.60 11.06 -20.49
C VAL A 207 11.07 12.47 -20.71
N THR A 208 10.79 13.18 -19.62
CA THR A 208 10.61 14.64 -19.71
C THR A 208 11.98 15.23 -20.04
N GLU A 209 12.14 15.61 -21.34
CA GLU A 209 13.22 16.48 -21.79
C GLU A 209 13.15 17.84 -21.11
#